data_f048acdb48f151fffd7531c5539d00c3
#
_entry.id   f048acdb48f151fffd7531c5539d00c3
#
_cell.length_a   1.000
_cell.length_b   1.000
_cell.length_c   1.000
_cell.angle_alpha   90.00
_cell.angle_beta   90.00
_cell.angle_gamma   90.00
#
_symmetry.space_group_name_H-M   'P 1'
#
loop_
_entity.id
_entity.type
_entity.pdbx_description
1 polymer ?
#
loop_
_entity_poly.entity_id
_entity_poly.type
_entity_poly.pdbx_seq_one_letter_code
_entity_poly.pdbx_strand_id
1 'polypeptide(L)'
;MLPAFSGTKSILGDGRYLDMNLDFHETSNGFELTADLPGMKQEDITIDVDKESGVLTVSGERKSKREEKGDGEDGEMKYHFVERSYGKTSRSVRLPQTADFDNAAAGLADGVLTVTFPKREPPVSRHRIQVGGN
;
A
#
# COMPACT_ATOMS: atom_id res chain seq x y z
N MET A 1 -14.56 -14.64 -5.24
CA MET A 1 -13.92 -14.76 -3.91
C MET A 1 -13.51 -13.39 -3.43
N LEU A 2 -13.90 -13.03 -2.25
CA LEU A 2 -13.52 -11.75 -1.67
C LEU A 2 -12.12 -11.84 -1.08
N PRO A 3 -11.31 -10.79 -1.25
CA PRO A 3 -10.00 -10.77 -0.62
C PRO A 3 -10.11 -10.75 0.89
N ALA A 4 -9.17 -11.41 1.55
CA ALA A 4 -9.07 -11.38 3.00
C ALA A 4 -8.19 -10.21 3.43
N PHE A 5 -8.71 -9.38 4.31
CA PHE A 5 -7.96 -8.26 4.86
C PHE A 5 -7.26 -8.72 6.13
N SER A 6 -5.95 -8.52 6.20
CA SER A 6 -5.22 -8.70 7.44
C SER A 6 -5.30 -7.42 8.28
N GLY A 7 -5.01 -7.54 9.55
CA GLY A 7 -5.17 -6.44 10.49
C GLY A 7 -4.47 -5.15 10.06
N THR A 8 -5.09 -4.03 10.34
CA THR A 8 -4.54 -2.72 10.09
C THR A 8 -3.64 -2.31 11.24
N LYS A 9 -2.41 -1.96 10.94
CA LYS A 9 -1.51 -1.36 11.92
C LYS A 9 -1.11 0.00 11.45
N SER A 10 -1.59 1.02 12.15
CA SER A 10 -1.32 2.41 11.82
C SER A 10 -0.97 3.14 13.11
N ILE A 11 0.15 3.84 13.10
CA ILE A 11 0.67 4.50 14.29
C ILE A 11 0.75 6.00 14.03
N LEU A 12 0.09 6.78 14.87
CA LEU A 12 0.28 8.23 14.93
C LEU A 12 1.54 8.56 15.69
N GLY A 13 2.09 9.76 15.47
CA GLY A 13 3.30 10.20 16.13
C GLY A 13 3.22 10.25 17.65
N ASP A 14 2.03 10.23 18.22
CA ASP A 14 1.80 10.19 19.67
C ASP A 14 1.52 8.75 20.18
N GLY A 15 1.76 7.75 19.37
CA GLY A 15 1.57 6.35 19.73
C GLY A 15 0.19 5.79 19.42
N ARG A 16 -0.73 6.59 18.89
CA ARG A 16 -2.04 6.11 18.46
C ARG A 16 -1.97 5.53 17.05
N TYR A 17 -2.92 4.64 16.75
CA TYR A 17 -3.02 4.02 15.44
C TYR A 17 -3.91 4.84 14.50
N LEU A 18 -3.48 4.95 13.25
CA LEU A 18 -4.27 5.50 12.15
C LEU A 18 -4.98 4.38 11.41
N ASP A 19 -6.25 4.58 11.12
CA ASP A 19 -6.98 3.67 10.25
C ASP A 19 -6.77 4.07 8.80
N MET A 20 -6.46 3.09 7.96
CA MET A 20 -6.42 3.26 6.53
C MET A 20 -7.71 2.68 5.95
N ASN A 21 -8.50 3.53 5.29
CA ASN A 21 -9.64 3.05 4.53
C ASN A 21 -9.15 2.45 3.23
N LEU A 22 -9.47 1.19 3.01
CA LEU A 22 -9.02 0.46 1.85
C LEU A 22 -10.20 -0.28 1.24
N ASP A 23 -10.46 -0.03 -0.03
CA ASP A 23 -11.49 -0.70 -0.81
C ASP A 23 -10.84 -1.50 -1.92
N PHE A 24 -11.39 -2.67 -2.18
CA PHE A 24 -10.95 -3.52 -3.26
C PHE A 24 -12.19 -4.05 -3.98
N HIS A 25 -12.21 -3.92 -5.30
CA HIS A 25 -13.34 -4.41 -6.09
C HIS A 25 -12.88 -4.90 -7.46
N GLU A 26 -13.70 -5.76 -8.04
CA GLU A 26 -13.50 -6.26 -9.38
C GLU A 26 -14.16 -5.32 -10.37
N THR A 27 -13.45 -5.03 -11.45
CA THR A 27 -13.98 -4.26 -12.57
C THR A 27 -14.16 -5.19 -13.77
N SER A 28 -14.75 -4.69 -14.86
CA SER A 28 -14.92 -5.49 -16.07
C SER A 28 -13.58 -5.95 -16.65
N ASN A 29 -12.52 -5.19 -16.45
CA ASN A 29 -11.20 -5.44 -17.04
C ASN A 29 -10.15 -5.93 -16.04
N GLY A 30 -10.48 -5.98 -14.77
CA GLY A 30 -9.49 -6.37 -13.77
C GLY A 30 -9.95 -6.10 -12.35
N PHE A 31 -9.03 -5.58 -11.56
CA PHE A 31 -9.28 -5.27 -10.15
C PHE A 31 -8.77 -3.87 -9.85
N GLU A 32 -9.41 -3.22 -8.91
CA GLU A 32 -9.03 -1.89 -8.46
C GLU A 32 -9.00 -1.83 -6.95
N LEU A 33 -7.90 -1.33 -6.42
CA LEU A 33 -7.72 -1.10 -5.00
C LEU A 33 -7.57 0.39 -4.78
N THR A 34 -8.33 0.93 -3.84
CA THR A 34 -8.19 2.32 -3.43
C THR A 34 -7.88 2.40 -1.95
N ALA A 35 -7.00 3.32 -1.59
CA ALA A 35 -6.62 3.53 -0.20
C ALA A 35 -6.58 5.02 0.09
N ASP A 36 -7.18 5.42 1.21
CA ASP A 36 -7.15 6.81 1.65
C ASP A 36 -5.87 7.05 2.46
N LEU A 37 -4.99 7.89 1.92
CA LEU A 37 -3.71 8.23 2.52
C LEU A 37 -3.55 9.75 2.56
N PRO A 38 -4.40 10.45 3.32
CA PRO A 38 -4.40 11.90 3.31
C PRO A 38 -3.09 12.47 3.83
N GLY A 39 -2.60 13.49 3.16
CA GLY A 39 -1.37 14.16 3.54
C GLY A 39 -0.09 13.42 3.19
N MET A 40 -0.19 12.28 2.50
CA MET A 40 0.98 11.52 2.06
C MET A 40 1.34 11.87 0.63
N LYS A 41 2.63 11.83 0.34
CA LYS A 41 3.18 12.00 -0.99
C LYS A 41 3.54 10.63 -1.56
N GLN A 42 3.79 10.56 -2.86
CA GLN A 42 4.22 9.33 -3.52
C GLN A 42 5.43 8.70 -2.83
N GLU A 43 6.37 9.52 -2.42
CA GLU A 43 7.61 9.09 -1.75
C GLU A 43 7.37 8.48 -0.38
N ASP A 44 6.21 8.76 0.23
CA ASP A 44 5.86 8.25 1.56
C ASP A 44 5.17 6.88 1.48
N ILE A 45 4.85 6.41 0.28
CA ILE A 45 4.00 5.22 0.08
C ILE A 45 4.83 4.11 -0.54
N THR A 46 4.68 2.92 0.01
CA THR A 46 5.31 1.70 -0.48
C THR A 46 4.24 0.66 -0.75
N ILE A 47 4.31 0.01 -1.90
CA ILE A 47 3.41 -1.07 -2.27
C ILE A 47 4.26 -2.29 -2.60
N ASP A 48 4.04 -3.37 -1.86
CA ASP A 48 4.76 -4.62 -2.06
C ASP A 48 3.78 -5.75 -2.34
N VAL A 49 4.16 -6.64 -3.23
CA VAL A 49 3.38 -7.83 -3.54
C VAL A 49 4.24 -9.07 -3.35
N ASP A 50 3.76 -9.99 -2.53
CA ASP A 50 4.34 -11.32 -2.45
C ASP A 50 3.63 -12.21 -3.47
N LYS A 51 4.35 -12.56 -4.53
CA LYS A 51 3.76 -13.33 -5.64
C LYS A 51 3.38 -14.75 -5.25
N GLU A 52 4.06 -15.33 -4.29
CA GLU A 52 3.75 -16.68 -3.83
C GLU A 52 2.43 -16.74 -3.07
N SER A 53 2.24 -15.84 -2.15
CA SER A 53 1.03 -15.80 -1.33
C SER A 53 -0.10 -15.00 -1.95
N GLY A 54 0.21 -14.12 -2.91
CA GLY A 54 -0.76 -13.20 -3.49
C GLY A 54 -1.13 -12.07 -2.54
N VAL A 55 -0.31 -11.78 -1.55
CA VAL A 55 -0.58 -10.72 -0.58
C VAL A 55 0.06 -9.43 -1.03
N LEU A 56 -0.77 -8.39 -1.14
CA LEU A 56 -0.33 -7.03 -1.41
C LEU A 56 -0.34 -6.25 -0.10
N THR A 57 0.73 -5.53 0.16
CA THR A 57 0.85 -4.68 1.35
C THR A 57 1.02 -3.24 0.91
N VAL A 58 0.15 -2.37 1.39
CA VAL A 58 0.24 -0.93 1.21
C VAL A 58 0.72 -0.33 2.52
N SER A 59 1.80 0.41 2.47
CA SER A 59 2.37 1.07 3.64
C SER A 59 2.54 2.54 3.35
N GLY A 60 2.30 3.37 4.34
CA GLY A 60 2.54 4.79 4.24
C GLY A 60 3.10 5.34 5.53
N GLU A 61 3.97 6.32 5.41
CA GLU A 61 4.54 7.00 6.57
C GLU A 61 4.61 8.49 6.28
N ARG A 62 3.86 9.25 7.05
CA ARG A 62 3.96 10.71 6.97
C ARG A 62 5.13 11.18 7.81
N LYS A 63 6.02 11.92 7.16
CA LYS A 63 7.17 12.52 7.81
C LYS A 63 7.04 14.03 7.77
N SER A 64 7.35 14.66 8.86
CA SER A 64 7.43 16.11 8.94
C SER A 64 8.88 16.51 9.11
N LYS A 65 9.35 17.35 8.19
CA LYS A 65 10.66 17.99 8.32
C LYS A 65 10.44 19.39 8.84
N ARG A 66 11.07 19.68 9.93
CA ARG A 66 10.97 20.98 10.57
C ARG A 66 12.35 21.59 10.71
N GLU A 67 12.47 22.84 10.26
CA GLU A 67 13.67 23.62 10.47
C GLU A 67 13.49 24.43 11.75
N GLU A 68 14.32 24.17 12.76
CA GLU A 68 14.31 24.92 14.01
C GLU A 68 15.47 25.89 14.04
N LYS A 69 15.15 27.12 14.35
CA LYS A 69 16.13 28.20 14.60
C LYS A 69 16.50 28.19 16.07
N GLY A 70 17.77 27.97 16.36
CA GLY A 70 18.30 28.11 17.73
C GLY A 70 19.29 29.25 17.80
N ASP A 71 19.32 29.95 18.92
CA ASP A 71 20.34 30.95 19.19
C ASP A 71 21.62 30.25 19.65
N GLY A 72 22.72 30.53 18.98
CA GLY A 72 24.04 30.09 19.41
C GLY A 72 24.55 30.96 20.54
N GLU A 73 25.57 30.50 21.27
CA GLU A 73 26.16 31.22 22.41
C GLU A 73 26.68 32.60 22.05
N ASP A 74 27.05 32.81 20.78
CA ASP A 74 27.59 34.08 20.28
C ASP A 74 26.54 34.90 19.52
N GLY A 75 25.26 34.63 19.71
CA GLY A 75 24.19 35.25 18.95
C GLY A 75 24.04 34.79 17.53
N GLU A 76 24.78 33.77 17.16
CA GLU A 76 24.63 33.14 15.85
C GLU A 76 23.39 32.23 15.84
N MET A 77 22.60 32.33 14.77
CA MET A 77 21.46 31.47 14.57
C MET A 77 21.92 30.14 14.01
N LYS A 78 21.62 29.07 14.73
CA LYS A 78 21.83 27.72 14.25
C LYS A 78 20.52 27.12 13.77
N TYR A 79 20.56 26.47 12.62
CA TYR A 79 19.41 25.78 12.05
C TYR A 79 19.55 24.30 12.32
N HIS A 80 18.48 23.71 12.85
CA HIS A 80 18.39 22.27 13.05
C HIS A 80 17.24 21.72 12.23
N PHE A 81 17.51 20.69 11.47
CA PHE A 81 16.47 19.93 10.79
C PHE A 81 15.99 18.83 11.70
N VAL A 82 14.73 18.86 12.02
CA VAL A 82 14.09 17.78 12.78
C VAL A 82 13.15 17.05 11.84
N GLU A 83 13.45 15.78 11.58
CA GLU A 83 12.57 14.91 10.84
C GLU A 83 11.78 14.08 11.83
N ARG A 84 10.46 14.19 11.77
CA ARG A 84 9.57 13.43 12.63
C ARG A 84 8.61 12.63 11.79
N SER A 85 8.51 11.35 12.13
CA SER A 85 7.44 10.51 11.67
C SER A 85 6.25 10.71 12.58
N TYR A 86 5.11 11.16 12.05
CA TYR A 86 3.92 11.39 12.87
C TYR A 86 2.70 10.62 12.39
N GLY A 87 2.86 9.75 11.41
CA GLY A 87 1.79 8.87 10.99
C GLY A 87 2.34 7.72 10.17
N LYS A 88 2.12 6.51 10.64
CA LYS A 88 2.44 5.28 9.93
C LYS A 88 1.17 4.47 9.75
N THR A 89 1.02 3.87 8.59
CA THR A 89 -0.07 2.98 8.31
C THR A 89 0.41 1.84 7.43
N SER A 90 -0.13 0.66 7.66
CA SER A 90 0.18 -0.51 6.84
C SER A 90 -1.04 -1.41 6.80
N ARG A 91 -1.37 -1.90 5.62
CA ARG A 91 -2.48 -2.82 5.46
C ARG A 91 -2.18 -3.80 4.35
N SER A 92 -2.55 -5.05 4.58
CA SER A 92 -2.36 -6.12 3.61
C SER A 92 -3.70 -6.69 3.16
N VAL A 93 -3.75 -7.10 1.89
CA VAL A 93 -4.91 -7.73 1.30
C VAL A 93 -4.43 -8.87 0.42
N ARG A 94 -5.13 -10.00 0.46
CA ARG A 94 -4.86 -11.11 -0.44
C ARG A 94 -5.61 -10.89 -1.74
N LEU A 95 -4.87 -10.89 -2.83
CA LEU A 95 -5.45 -10.68 -4.16
C LEU A 95 -5.86 -12.01 -4.79
N PRO A 96 -6.89 -12.00 -5.66
CA PRO A 96 -7.22 -13.19 -6.44
C PRO A 96 -6.07 -13.62 -7.33
N GLN A 97 -5.99 -14.91 -7.63
CA GLN A 97 -4.96 -15.43 -8.53
C GLN A 97 -5.08 -14.87 -9.96
N THR A 98 -6.24 -14.34 -10.30
CA THR A 98 -6.48 -13.72 -11.61
C THR A 98 -5.99 -12.29 -11.71
N ALA A 99 -5.48 -11.71 -10.62
CA ALA A 99 -4.88 -10.38 -10.67
C ALA A 99 -3.47 -10.47 -11.26
N ASP A 100 -3.21 -9.65 -12.27
CA ASP A 100 -1.91 -9.59 -12.91
C ASP A 100 -1.05 -8.55 -12.19
N PHE A 101 -0.17 -9.03 -11.32
CA PHE A 101 0.70 -8.16 -10.54
C PHE A 101 1.78 -7.49 -11.37
N ASP A 102 2.22 -8.15 -12.44
CA ASP A 102 3.33 -7.65 -13.24
C ASP A 102 2.94 -6.44 -14.09
N ASN A 103 1.65 -6.30 -14.38
CA ASN A 103 1.13 -5.19 -15.17
C ASN A 103 0.26 -4.24 -14.34
N ALA A 104 0.46 -4.22 -13.03
CA ALA A 104 -0.24 -3.30 -12.15
C ALA A 104 0.24 -1.87 -12.34
N ALA A 105 -0.68 -0.93 -12.18
CA ALA A 105 -0.38 0.48 -12.23
C ALA A 105 -0.92 1.15 -10.97
N ALA A 106 -0.18 2.11 -10.45
CA ALA A 106 -0.57 2.84 -9.25
C ALA A 106 -0.46 4.34 -9.48
N GLY A 107 -1.40 5.08 -8.90
CA GLY A 107 -1.39 6.53 -8.95
C GLY A 107 -1.91 7.11 -7.65
N LEU A 108 -1.44 8.30 -7.32
CA LEU A 108 -1.87 9.04 -6.14
C LEU A 108 -2.44 10.37 -6.58
N ALA A 109 -3.68 10.66 -6.18
CA ALA A 109 -4.33 11.93 -6.44
C ALA A 109 -5.19 12.32 -5.24
N ASP A 110 -5.02 13.55 -4.77
CA ASP A 110 -5.81 14.11 -3.67
C ASP A 110 -5.85 13.22 -2.41
N GLY A 111 -4.73 12.58 -2.10
CA GLY A 111 -4.62 11.70 -0.95
C GLY A 111 -5.24 10.33 -1.14
N VAL A 112 -5.68 10.00 -2.34
CA VAL A 112 -6.24 8.69 -2.66
C VAL A 112 -5.29 7.93 -3.55
N LEU A 113 -4.83 6.79 -3.07
CA LEU A 113 -4.02 5.85 -3.85
C LEU A 113 -4.96 4.93 -4.61
N THR A 114 -4.74 4.78 -5.91
CA THR A 114 -5.46 3.84 -6.75
C THR A 114 -4.48 2.88 -7.38
N VAL A 115 -4.70 1.59 -7.19
CA VAL A 115 -3.89 0.54 -7.81
C VAL A 115 -4.81 -0.30 -8.68
N THR A 116 -4.46 -0.45 -9.95
CA THR A 116 -5.24 -1.23 -10.91
C THR A 116 -4.44 -2.45 -11.35
N PHE A 117 -5.14 -3.57 -11.44
CA PHE A 117 -4.56 -4.84 -11.87
C PHE A 117 -5.40 -5.38 -13.02
N PRO A 118 -4.78 -5.64 -14.18
CA PRO A 118 -5.50 -6.38 -15.23
C PRO A 118 -5.80 -7.80 -14.76
N LYS A 119 -6.74 -8.45 -15.42
CA LYS A 119 -7.00 -9.87 -15.21
C LYS A 119 -6.03 -10.71 -16.03
N ARG A 120 -5.63 -11.83 -15.43
CA ARG A 120 -4.87 -12.87 -16.13
C ARG A 120 -5.58 -14.20 -15.95
N GLU A 121 -5.21 -15.17 -16.74
CA GLU A 121 -5.70 -16.52 -16.54
C GLU A 121 -5.09 -17.08 -15.25
N PRO A 122 -5.92 -17.75 -14.40
CA PRO A 122 -5.38 -18.36 -13.20
C PRO A 122 -4.41 -19.49 -13.57
N PRO A 123 -3.42 -19.78 -12.70
CA PRO A 123 -2.56 -20.92 -12.91
C PRO A 123 -3.37 -22.20 -13.04
N VAL A 124 -2.94 -23.08 -13.94
CA VAL A 124 -3.63 -24.34 -14.17
C VAL A 124 -3.38 -25.25 -12.98
N SER A 125 -4.41 -25.43 -12.15
CA SER A 125 -4.34 -26.30 -10.97
C SER A 125 -5.01 -27.64 -11.21
N ARG A 126 -5.69 -27.80 -12.34
CA ARG A 126 -6.37 -29.03 -12.71
C ARG A 126 -5.68 -29.67 -13.92
N HIS A 127 -5.49 -30.93 -13.84
CA HIS A 127 -5.00 -31.72 -14.94
C HIS A 127 -6.07 -32.74 -15.32
N ARG A 128 -6.51 -32.68 -16.57
CA ARG A 128 -7.49 -33.64 -17.07
C ARG A 128 -6.75 -34.88 -17.59
N ILE A 129 -7.12 -36.01 -17.06
CA ILE A 129 -6.58 -37.26 -17.48
C ILE A 129 -7.56 -37.87 -18.48
N GLN A 130 -7.06 -38.20 -19.68
CA GLN A 130 -7.87 -38.87 -20.66
C GLN A 130 -8.06 -40.33 -20.30
N VAL A 131 -9.30 -40.81 -20.44
CA VAL A 131 -9.59 -42.21 -20.22
C VAL A 131 -9.40 -42.92 -21.56
N GLY A 132 -8.44 -43.82 -21.59
CA GLY A 132 -8.25 -44.69 -22.72
C GLY A 132 -9.10 -45.96 -22.58
N GLY A 133 -9.27 -46.69 -23.66
CA GLY A 133 -9.94 -47.95 -23.59
C GLY A 133 -10.74 -48.26 -24.81
N ASN A 134 -11.33 -49.42 -24.80
CA ASN A 134 -12.10 -49.97 -25.93
C ASN A 134 -13.52 -49.42 -25.95
#